data_6e709445ac359a1e9063a39fa43996fe
#
_entry.id   6e709445ac359a1e9063a39fa43996fe
#
_cell.length_a   1.000
_cell.length_b   1.000
_cell.length_c   1.000
_cell.angle_alpha   90.00
_cell.angle_beta   90.00
_cell.angle_gamma   90.00
#
_symmetry.space_group_name_H-M   'P 1'
#
loop_
_entity.id
_entity.type
_entity.pdbx_description
1 polymer ?
#
loop_
_entity_poly.entity_id
_entity_poly.type
_entity_poly.pdbx_seq_one_letter_code
_entity_poly.pdbx_strand_id
1 'polypeptide(L)'
;LANNNSADLVSFLFSLENNAALKKKGEKISLSSELQENYQMKVVFLLFYTAIIYYIAQLLNKKGIPSPRYITCSGTASKIFNIIGGTDNIQKFTNLIFNEVQKSETKLILKQDPNPKEITCKGGLKMSQEDIDATPSKAYFFGTSILDGKESILAEELENLPADIVNEVIENYKEFIKFFFKLNEKMSFAQYFGIEDNGAFAKYEEVLIEDAEQDFATVLGERLKDFQQKDSFEDSLFFYPLSGGIFRLAAFIS
;
A
#
# COMPACT_ATOMS: atom_id res chain seq x y z
N LEU A 1 26.88 -1.32 8.17
CA LEU A 1 25.66 -0.45 8.10
C LEU A 1 25.21 -0.14 6.66
N ALA A 2 25.63 -0.93 5.67
CA ALA A 2 25.41 -0.63 4.26
C ALA A 2 24.24 -1.39 3.60
N ASN A 3 23.43 -2.10 4.36
CA ASN A 3 22.18 -2.72 3.88
C ASN A 3 21.00 -2.29 4.75
N ASN A 4 20.84 -0.97 4.93
CA ASN A 4 19.70 -0.47 5.69
C ASN A 4 18.47 -0.42 4.78
N ASN A 5 17.65 -1.42 4.90
CA ASN A 5 16.28 -1.37 4.45
C ASN A 5 15.59 -0.18 5.14
N SER A 6 15.13 0.81 4.37
CA SER A 6 14.34 1.94 4.88
C SER A 6 13.12 1.46 5.69
N ALA A 7 12.56 0.30 5.35
CA ALA A 7 11.51 -0.37 6.10
C ALA A 7 11.94 -0.73 7.54
N ASP A 8 13.18 -1.12 7.76
CA ASP A 8 13.70 -1.45 9.10
C ASP A 8 13.85 -0.19 9.95
N LEU A 9 14.26 0.93 9.37
CA LEU A 9 14.35 2.20 10.05
C LEU A 9 12.97 2.70 10.48
N VAL A 10 11.98 2.67 9.60
CA VAL A 10 10.60 3.06 9.90
C VAL A 10 10.01 2.17 10.99
N SER A 11 10.19 0.85 10.89
CA SER A 11 9.75 -0.10 11.92
C SER A 11 10.42 0.16 13.27
N PHE A 12 11.72 0.46 13.27
CA PHE A 12 12.47 0.83 14.46
C PHE A 12 11.92 2.10 15.09
N LEU A 13 11.75 3.16 14.31
CA LEU A 13 11.23 4.45 14.78
C LEU A 13 9.82 4.30 15.38
N PHE A 14 8.91 3.58 14.73
CA PHE A 14 7.58 3.30 15.30
C PHE A 14 7.64 2.40 16.54
N SER A 15 8.67 1.57 16.69
CA SER A 15 8.85 0.78 17.90
C SER A 15 9.22 1.63 19.12
N LEU A 16 9.92 2.76 18.92
CA LEU A 16 10.28 3.69 19.99
C LEU A 16 9.03 4.31 20.64
N GLU A 17 8.00 4.64 19.87
CA GLU A 17 6.74 5.16 20.41
C GLU A 17 6.07 4.22 21.42
N ASN A 18 6.31 2.92 21.29
CA ASN A 18 5.72 1.89 22.15
C ASN A 18 6.69 1.39 23.23
N ASN A 19 7.88 1.97 23.33
CA ASN A 19 8.87 1.55 24.29
C ASN A 19 8.43 1.89 25.72
N ALA A 20 8.17 0.85 26.53
CA ALA A 20 7.69 1.00 27.90
C ALA A 20 8.69 1.74 28.81
N ALA A 21 10.01 1.63 28.55
CA ALA A 21 11.03 2.31 29.32
C ALA A 21 11.04 3.83 29.03
N LEU A 22 10.85 4.23 27.78
CA LEU A 22 10.74 5.65 27.40
C LEU A 22 9.46 6.26 27.97
N LYS A 23 8.34 5.55 27.87
CA LYS A 23 7.04 5.98 28.45
C LYS A 23 7.12 6.18 29.98
N LYS A 24 7.85 5.30 30.70
CA LYS A 24 8.07 5.43 32.15
C LYS A 24 8.90 6.65 32.53
N LYS A 25 9.78 7.12 31.65
CA LYS A 25 10.60 8.33 31.87
C LYS A 25 9.83 9.63 31.59
N GLY A 26 8.57 9.53 31.16
CA GLY A 26 7.74 10.71 30.80
C GLY A 26 8.08 11.30 29.44
N GLU A 27 8.98 10.67 28.66
CA GLU A 27 9.31 11.09 27.32
C GLU A 27 8.20 10.63 26.36
N LYS A 28 7.46 11.60 25.82
CA LYS A 28 6.45 11.37 24.79
C LYS A 28 7.12 11.50 23.44
N ILE A 29 7.64 10.42 22.89
CA ILE A 29 8.06 10.36 21.50
C ILE A 29 6.81 9.96 20.70
N SER A 30 6.31 10.83 19.85
CA SER A 30 5.21 10.58 18.94
C SER A 30 5.62 10.93 17.52
N LEU A 31 6.21 9.96 16.82
CA LEU A 31 6.55 10.11 15.41
C LEU A 31 5.30 10.30 14.56
N SER A 32 4.19 9.65 14.94
CA SER A 32 2.93 9.84 14.24
C SER A 32 2.47 11.29 14.28
N SER A 33 2.66 11.99 15.42
CA SER A 33 2.30 13.41 15.54
C SER A 33 3.22 14.30 14.73
N GLU A 34 4.52 14.05 14.74
CA GLU A 34 5.49 14.82 13.94
C GLU A 34 5.24 14.66 12.43
N LEU A 35 5.00 13.42 11.99
CA LEU A 35 4.68 13.14 10.61
C LEU A 35 3.30 13.70 10.18
N GLN A 36 2.37 13.86 11.13
CA GLN A 36 1.06 14.46 10.88
C GLN A 36 1.14 15.93 10.50
N GLU A 37 2.16 16.64 10.96
CA GLU A 37 2.38 18.06 10.59
C GLU A 37 3.04 18.21 9.21
N ASN A 38 3.64 17.14 8.69
CA ASN A 38 4.31 17.17 7.38
C ASN A 38 3.32 16.77 6.26
N TYR A 39 2.77 17.76 5.56
CA TYR A 39 1.78 17.54 4.48
C TYR A 39 2.35 16.73 3.31
N GLN A 40 3.64 16.86 3.02
CA GLN A 40 4.32 16.15 1.94
C GLN A 40 4.36 14.65 2.23
N MET A 41 4.74 14.28 3.45
CA MET A 41 4.71 12.88 3.89
C MET A 41 3.28 12.31 3.89
N LYS A 42 2.27 13.14 4.18
CA LYS A 42 0.86 12.72 4.07
C LYS A 42 0.50 12.30 2.65
N VAL A 43 0.97 13.04 1.63
CA VAL A 43 0.72 12.66 0.22
C VAL A 43 1.29 11.27 -0.06
N VAL A 44 2.54 11.01 0.33
CA VAL A 44 3.19 9.71 0.15
C VAL A 44 2.42 8.58 0.85
N PHE A 45 2.05 8.80 2.11
CA PHE A 45 1.29 7.80 2.87
C PHE A 45 -0.13 7.61 2.33
N LEU A 46 -0.80 8.67 1.88
CA LEU A 46 -2.12 8.57 1.28
C LEU A 46 -2.06 7.81 -0.05
N LEU A 47 -1.06 8.10 -0.89
CA LEU A 47 -0.81 7.39 -2.14
C LEU A 47 -0.59 5.89 -1.88
N PHE A 48 0.30 5.55 -0.95
CA PHE A 48 0.59 4.16 -0.58
C PHE A 48 -0.65 3.43 -0.04
N TYR A 49 -1.39 4.06 0.86
CA TYR A 49 -2.66 3.53 1.36
C TYR A 49 -3.66 3.30 0.23
N THR A 50 -3.81 4.30 -0.65
CA THR A 50 -4.72 4.20 -1.80
C THR A 50 -4.35 3.05 -2.71
N ALA A 51 -3.07 2.82 -2.96
CA ALA A 51 -2.60 1.72 -3.79
C ALA A 51 -2.98 0.35 -3.23
N ILE A 52 -2.82 0.16 -1.91
CA ILE A 52 -3.22 -1.09 -1.24
C ILE A 52 -4.73 -1.31 -1.38
N ILE A 53 -5.53 -0.30 -1.08
CA ILE A 53 -7.00 -0.43 -1.13
C ILE A 53 -7.50 -0.57 -2.57
N TYR A 54 -6.92 0.17 -3.51
CA TYR A 54 -7.21 0.04 -4.93
C TYR A 54 -6.90 -1.37 -5.43
N TYR A 55 -5.73 -1.91 -5.09
CA TYR A 55 -5.35 -3.27 -5.43
C TYR A 55 -6.34 -4.31 -4.90
N ILE A 56 -6.73 -4.21 -3.63
CA ILE A 56 -7.74 -5.10 -3.03
C ILE A 56 -9.08 -4.96 -3.74
N ALA A 57 -9.53 -3.72 -4.00
CA ALA A 57 -10.80 -3.47 -4.67
C ALA A 57 -10.82 -4.02 -6.10
N GLN A 58 -9.72 -3.87 -6.86
CA GLN A 58 -9.55 -4.43 -8.20
C GLN A 58 -9.55 -5.97 -8.18
N LEU A 59 -8.81 -6.57 -7.23
CA LEU A 59 -8.79 -8.02 -7.06
C LEU A 59 -10.19 -8.58 -6.83
N LEU A 60 -10.96 -7.97 -5.92
CA LEU A 60 -12.31 -8.41 -5.62
C LEU A 60 -13.25 -8.18 -6.82
N ASN A 61 -13.16 -7.03 -7.47
CA ASN A 61 -13.95 -6.71 -8.65
C ASN A 61 -13.71 -7.71 -9.78
N LYS A 62 -12.46 -8.03 -10.07
CA LYS A 62 -12.06 -9.00 -11.10
C LYS A 62 -12.58 -10.42 -10.80
N LYS A 63 -12.62 -10.79 -9.53
CA LYS A 63 -13.18 -12.08 -9.08
C LYS A 63 -14.70 -12.09 -8.98
N GLY A 64 -15.37 -10.97 -9.28
CA GLY A 64 -16.82 -10.84 -9.11
C GLY A 64 -17.27 -10.88 -7.65
N ILE A 65 -16.36 -10.61 -6.71
CA ILE A 65 -16.64 -10.62 -5.28
C ILE A 65 -17.07 -9.21 -4.87
N PRO A 66 -18.22 -9.05 -4.21
CA PRO A 66 -18.69 -7.74 -3.75
C PRO A 66 -17.76 -7.16 -2.68
N SER A 67 -17.85 -5.86 -2.47
CA SER A 67 -17.11 -5.15 -1.41
C SER A 67 -17.32 -5.81 -0.05
N PRO A 68 -16.25 -5.96 0.75
CA PRO A 68 -16.38 -6.56 2.07
C PRO A 68 -17.15 -5.62 3.01
N ARG A 69 -17.90 -6.19 3.95
CA ARG A 69 -18.59 -5.40 4.98
C ARG A 69 -17.61 -4.78 5.98
N TYR A 70 -16.50 -5.45 6.24
CA TYR A 70 -15.48 -5.03 7.19
C TYR A 70 -14.09 -5.18 6.59
N ILE A 71 -13.24 -4.18 6.83
CA ILE A 71 -11.79 -4.30 6.68
C ILE A 71 -11.17 -4.07 8.05
N THR A 72 -10.36 -5.01 8.50
CA THR A 72 -9.62 -4.89 9.76
C THR A 72 -8.15 -4.65 9.47
N CYS A 73 -7.63 -3.55 10.00
CA CYS A 73 -6.21 -3.24 9.91
C CYS A 73 -5.52 -3.57 11.23
N SER A 74 -4.52 -4.42 11.15
CA SER A 74 -3.71 -4.87 12.28
C SER A 74 -2.23 -4.56 12.07
N GLY A 75 -1.44 -4.74 13.12
CA GLY A 75 -0.02 -4.46 13.08
C GLY A 75 0.32 -2.97 13.23
N THR A 76 1.61 -2.69 13.38
CA THR A 76 2.11 -1.32 13.62
C THR A 76 1.82 -0.38 12.44
N ALA A 77 1.75 -0.92 11.23
CA ALA A 77 1.46 -0.15 10.02
C ALA A 77 0.07 0.53 10.05
N SER A 78 -0.89 0.04 10.85
CA SER A 78 -2.19 0.71 11.02
C SER A 78 -2.10 2.11 11.63
N LYS A 79 -0.97 2.49 12.23
CA LYS A 79 -0.70 3.86 12.70
C LYS A 79 -0.68 4.91 11.60
N ILE A 80 -0.50 4.49 10.34
CA ILE A 80 -0.60 5.37 9.17
C ILE A 80 -1.91 6.15 9.15
N PHE A 81 -3.00 5.61 9.68
CA PHE A 81 -4.29 6.29 9.75
C PHE A 81 -4.22 7.59 10.55
N ASN A 82 -3.48 7.58 11.65
CA ASN A 82 -3.31 8.77 12.47
C ASN A 82 -2.51 9.85 11.74
N ILE A 83 -1.54 9.45 10.92
CA ILE A 83 -0.73 10.37 10.13
C ILE A 83 -1.57 11.01 9.01
N ILE A 84 -2.37 10.22 8.30
CA ILE A 84 -3.08 10.70 7.11
C ILE A 84 -4.31 11.56 7.46
N GLY A 85 -4.99 11.33 8.58
CA GLY A 85 -6.18 12.14 8.91
C GLY A 85 -7.21 11.46 9.80
N GLY A 86 -6.83 10.33 10.40
CA GLY A 86 -7.66 9.59 11.33
C GLY A 86 -8.62 8.60 10.69
N THR A 87 -9.11 7.68 11.50
CA THR A 87 -9.88 6.51 11.05
C THR A 87 -11.17 6.87 10.32
N ASP A 88 -11.88 7.94 10.74
CA ASP A 88 -13.15 8.32 10.12
C ASP A 88 -12.97 8.82 8.68
N ASN A 89 -11.96 9.66 8.43
CA ASN A 89 -11.67 10.16 7.09
C ASN A 89 -11.16 9.02 6.19
N ILE A 90 -10.31 8.18 6.72
CA ILE A 90 -9.81 7.00 6.00
C ILE A 90 -10.94 6.02 5.69
N GLN A 91 -11.91 5.82 6.58
CA GLN A 91 -13.08 4.99 6.29
C GLN A 91 -13.91 5.54 5.12
N LYS A 92 -14.19 6.87 5.12
CA LYS A 92 -14.91 7.52 4.01
C LYS A 92 -14.14 7.37 2.70
N PHE A 93 -12.83 7.58 2.74
CA PHE A 93 -11.96 7.48 1.58
C PHE A 93 -11.88 6.04 1.06
N THR A 94 -11.78 5.05 1.95
CA THR A 94 -11.84 3.63 1.58
C THR A 94 -13.13 3.29 0.85
N ASN A 95 -14.27 3.74 1.38
CA ASN A 95 -15.56 3.56 0.71
C ASN A 95 -15.58 4.22 -0.67
N LEU A 96 -15.02 5.43 -0.81
CA LEU A 96 -14.92 6.11 -2.09
C LEU A 96 -14.11 5.29 -3.12
N ILE A 97 -12.95 4.75 -2.72
CA ILE A 97 -12.12 3.91 -3.59
C ILE A 97 -12.91 2.69 -4.08
N PHE A 98 -13.55 1.96 -3.17
CA PHE A 98 -14.36 0.79 -3.54
C PHE A 98 -15.52 1.17 -4.47
N ASN A 99 -16.23 2.27 -4.18
CA ASN A 99 -17.33 2.74 -5.02
C ASN A 99 -16.86 3.09 -6.44
N GLU A 100 -15.70 3.73 -6.56
CA GLU A 100 -15.15 4.08 -7.87
C GLU A 100 -14.66 2.86 -8.65
N VAL A 101 -14.08 1.88 -7.98
CA VAL A 101 -13.57 0.66 -8.64
C VAL A 101 -14.72 -0.28 -9.01
N GLN A 102 -15.64 -0.55 -8.09
CA GLN A 102 -16.71 -1.53 -8.30
C GLN A 102 -18.00 -0.92 -8.90
N LYS A 103 -18.05 0.41 -9.08
CA LYS A 103 -19.22 1.14 -9.59
C LYS A 103 -20.52 0.84 -8.82
N SER A 104 -20.40 0.65 -7.51
CA SER A 104 -21.51 0.31 -6.62
C SER A 104 -21.38 1.06 -5.29
N GLU A 105 -22.50 1.37 -4.65
CA GLU A 105 -22.47 1.96 -3.30
C GLU A 105 -21.96 0.93 -2.29
N THR A 106 -20.91 1.31 -1.56
CA THR A 106 -20.31 0.49 -0.52
C THR A 106 -20.51 1.16 0.85
N LYS A 107 -20.87 0.35 1.84
CA LYS A 107 -20.93 0.75 3.26
C LYS A 107 -19.97 -0.10 4.09
N LEU A 108 -18.71 -0.04 3.71
CA LEU A 108 -17.64 -0.74 4.39
C LEU A 108 -17.34 -0.07 5.74
N ILE A 109 -17.06 -0.87 6.74
CA ILE A 109 -16.62 -0.43 8.06
C ILE A 109 -15.14 -0.79 8.23
N LEU A 110 -14.33 0.24 8.42
CA LEU A 110 -12.91 0.09 8.72
C LEU A 110 -12.73 -0.10 10.23
N LYS A 111 -12.07 -1.17 10.64
CA LYS A 111 -11.76 -1.46 12.04
C LYS A 111 -10.27 -1.39 12.28
N GLN A 112 -9.89 -0.59 13.25
CA GLN A 112 -8.53 -0.56 13.78
C GLN A 112 -8.55 -1.12 15.20
N ASP A 113 -7.72 -2.11 15.48
CA ASP A 113 -7.59 -2.64 16.84
C ASP A 113 -6.77 -1.66 17.69
N PRO A 114 -7.20 -1.35 18.92
CA PRO A 114 -6.44 -0.48 19.83
C PRO A 114 -5.07 -1.08 20.20
N ASN A 115 -4.92 -2.41 20.12
CA ASN A 115 -3.67 -3.14 20.36
C ASN A 115 -3.25 -3.92 19.11
N PRO A 116 -2.90 -3.25 18.00
CA PRO A 116 -2.74 -3.88 16.71
C PRO A 116 -1.64 -4.95 16.64
N LYS A 117 -0.62 -4.88 17.52
CA LYS A 117 0.42 -5.92 17.60
C LYS A 117 -0.06 -7.25 18.21
N GLU A 118 -1.08 -7.22 19.06
CA GLU A 118 -1.56 -8.40 19.78
C GLU A 118 -2.63 -9.17 18.98
N ILE A 119 -3.28 -8.53 18.03
CA ILE A 119 -4.43 -9.13 17.34
C ILE A 119 -4.04 -10.37 16.54
N THR A 120 -2.88 -10.36 15.91
CA THR A 120 -2.37 -11.51 15.14
C THR A 120 -2.12 -12.70 16.05
N CYS A 121 -1.45 -12.47 17.20
CA CYS A 121 -1.20 -13.52 18.19
C CYS A 121 -2.51 -14.05 18.79
N LYS A 122 -3.43 -13.14 19.14
CA LYS A 122 -4.75 -13.51 19.68
C LYS A 122 -5.60 -14.25 18.64
N GLY A 123 -5.49 -13.89 17.38
CA GLY A 123 -6.14 -14.59 16.26
C GLY A 123 -5.60 -16.01 16.10
N GLY A 124 -4.29 -16.17 16.03
CA GLY A 124 -3.63 -17.47 15.91
C GLY A 124 -3.97 -18.43 17.06
N LEU A 125 -4.10 -17.91 18.29
CA LEU A 125 -4.52 -18.73 19.44
C LEU A 125 -5.99 -19.20 19.37
N LYS A 126 -6.80 -18.60 18.51
CA LYS A 126 -8.23 -18.96 18.32
C LYS A 126 -8.48 -19.82 17.08
N MET A 127 -7.48 -19.96 16.21
CA MET A 127 -7.60 -20.79 15.02
C MET A 127 -7.58 -22.26 15.40
N SER A 128 -8.52 -23.04 14.89
CA SER A 128 -8.50 -24.50 14.93
C SER A 128 -7.62 -25.06 13.81
N GLN A 129 -7.25 -26.36 13.90
CA GLN A 129 -6.53 -27.01 12.81
C GLN A 129 -7.37 -27.02 11.51
N GLU A 130 -8.68 -27.18 11.64
CA GLU A 130 -9.62 -27.13 10.51
C GLU A 130 -9.64 -25.75 9.83
N ASP A 131 -9.51 -24.64 10.60
CA ASP A 131 -9.41 -23.29 10.02
C ASP A 131 -8.09 -23.11 9.25
N ILE A 132 -7.01 -23.74 9.70
CA ILE A 132 -5.69 -23.69 9.04
C ILE A 132 -5.76 -24.48 7.72
N ASP A 133 -6.35 -25.67 7.75
CA ASP A 133 -6.47 -26.57 6.60
C ASP A 133 -7.46 -26.04 5.55
N ALA A 134 -8.46 -25.26 6.01
CA ALA A 134 -9.44 -24.59 5.14
C ALA A 134 -8.96 -23.29 4.52
N THR A 135 -7.67 -22.94 4.63
CA THR A 135 -7.13 -21.72 4.02
C THR A 135 -7.42 -21.72 2.53
N PRO A 136 -8.20 -20.76 2.01
CA PRO A 136 -8.54 -20.72 0.60
C PRO A 136 -7.29 -20.57 -0.25
N SER A 137 -7.27 -21.18 -1.43
CA SER A 137 -6.18 -21.04 -2.38
C SER A 137 -5.86 -19.56 -2.56
N LYS A 138 -4.60 -19.21 -2.42
CA LYS A 138 -4.12 -17.85 -2.60
C LYS A 138 -4.58 -17.34 -3.96
N ALA A 139 -5.12 -16.13 -4.00
CA ALA A 139 -5.55 -15.48 -5.22
C ALA A 139 -4.73 -14.20 -5.39
N TYR A 140 -4.03 -14.10 -6.50
CA TYR A 140 -3.18 -12.94 -6.78
C TYR A 140 -3.73 -12.13 -7.94
N PHE A 141 -3.56 -10.81 -7.84
CA PHE A 141 -3.70 -9.88 -8.92
C PHE A 141 -2.32 -9.26 -9.20
N PHE A 142 -1.70 -9.66 -10.29
CA PHE A 142 -0.36 -9.18 -10.64
C PHE A 142 -0.36 -7.83 -11.35
N GLY A 143 -1.53 -7.26 -11.64
CA GLY A 143 -1.67 -6.05 -12.43
C GLY A 143 -1.64 -6.29 -13.93
N THR A 144 -1.73 -7.56 -14.35
CA THR A 144 -1.83 -7.96 -15.75
C THR A 144 -2.80 -9.13 -15.90
N SER A 145 -3.50 -9.18 -17.05
CA SER A 145 -4.44 -10.25 -17.36
C SER A 145 -3.75 -11.60 -17.61
N ILE A 146 -2.51 -11.59 -18.10
CA ILE A 146 -1.76 -12.81 -18.47
C ILE A 146 -1.28 -13.56 -17.23
N LEU A 147 -0.91 -12.82 -16.18
CA LEU A 147 -0.37 -13.40 -14.95
C LEU A 147 -1.44 -13.67 -13.90
N ASP A 148 -2.67 -13.24 -14.14
CA ASP A 148 -3.77 -13.43 -13.24
C ASP A 148 -4.13 -14.92 -13.06
N GLY A 149 -4.35 -15.29 -11.82
CA GLY A 149 -4.67 -16.66 -11.44
C GLY A 149 -3.47 -17.57 -11.18
N LYS A 150 -2.25 -17.09 -11.38
CA LYS A 150 -1.05 -17.77 -10.88
C LYS A 150 -0.91 -17.56 -9.37
N GLU A 151 -0.48 -18.58 -8.66
CA GLU A 151 -0.20 -18.48 -7.21
C GLU A 151 1.14 -17.78 -6.96
N SER A 152 2.08 -17.94 -7.88
CA SER A 152 3.43 -17.36 -7.82
C SER A 152 4.02 -17.27 -9.21
N ILE A 153 5.09 -16.48 -9.36
CA ILE A 153 5.88 -16.33 -10.56
C ILE A 153 7.30 -16.80 -10.23
N LEU A 154 7.89 -17.63 -11.07
CA LEU A 154 9.28 -18.03 -10.88
C LEU A 154 10.24 -16.89 -11.23
N ALA A 155 11.41 -16.85 -10.59
CA ALA A 155 12.44 -15.86 -10.88
C ALA A 155 12.84 -15.85 -12.35
N GLU A 156 12.95 -17.02 -12.99
CA GLU A 156 13.24 -17.16 -14.42
C GLU A 156 12.15 -16.54 -15.32
N GLU A 157 10.87 -16.64 -14.92
CA GLU A 157 9.76 -15.99 -15.63
C GLU A 157 9.82 -14.47 -15.49
N LEU A 158 10.24 -13.96 -14.32
CA LEU A 158 10.41 -12.53 -14.08
C LEU A 158 11.60 -11.93 -14.85
N GLU A 159 12.70 -12.65 -14.97
CA GLU A 159 13.86 -12.22 -15.78
C GLU A 159 13.52 -12.06 -17.27
N ASN A 160 12.56 -12.85 -17.75
CA ASN A 160 12.19 -12.94 -19.16
C ASN A 160 10.77 -12.47 -19.42
N LEU A 161 10.28 -11.47 -18.67
CA LEU A 161 8.94 -10.93 -18.89
C LEU A 161 8.79 -10.41 -20.32
N PRO A 162 7.75 -10.84 -21.04
CA PRO A 162 7.41 -10.27 -22.34
C PRO A 162 7.13 -8.77 -22.27
N ALA A 163 7.50 -8.03 -23.29
CA ALA A 163 7.35 -6.58 -23.32
C ALA A 163 5.89 -6.11 -23.22
N ASP A 164 4.94 -6.89 -23.73
CA ASP A 164 3.51 -6.62 -23.63
C ASP A 164 3.01 -6.70 -22.17
N ILE A 165 3.54 -7.65 -21.39
CA ILE A 165 3.24 -7.75 -19.95
C ILE A 165 3.80 -6.54 -19.20
N VAL A 166 5.06 -6.16 -19.47
CA VAL A 166 5.66 -4.96 -18.86
C VAL A 166 4.83 -3.72 -19.17
N ASN A 167 4.45 -3.54 -20.42
CA ASN A 167 3.61 -2.43 -20.85
C ASN A 167 2.25 -2.43 -20.15
N GLU A 168 1.60 -3.59 -19.99
CA GLU A 168 0.32 -3.69 -19.28
C GLU A 168 0.48 -3.29 -17.80
N VAL A 169 1.54 -3.71 -17.13
CA VAL A 169 1.83 -3.30 -15.74
C VAL A 169 2.02 -1.78 -15.64
N ILE A 170 2.82 -1.20 -16.54
CA ILE A 170 3.09 0.23 -16.56
C ILE A 170 1.81 1.03 -16.82
N GLU A 171 0.98 0.62 -17.78
CA GLU A 171 -0.29 1.31 -18.04
C GLU A 171 -1.27 1.20 -16.87
N ASN A 172 -1.40 0.02 -16.23
CA ASN A 172 -2.21 -0.15 -15.02
C ASN A 172 -1.73 0.76 -13.87
N TYR A 173 -0.41 0.92 -13.73
CA TYR A 173 0.17 1.84 -12.76
C TYR A 173 -0.16 3.31 -13.10
N LYS A 174 0.02 3.73 -14.35
CA LYS A 174 -0.31 5.09 -14.78
C LYS A 174 -1.80 5.40 -14.62
N GLU A 175 -2.67 4.42 -14.91
CA GLU A 175 -4.11 4.56 -14.65
C GLU A 175 -4.41 4.73 -13.15
N PHE A 176 -3.72 3.98 -12.30
CA PHE A 176 -3.84 4.14 -10.85
C PHE A 176 -3.39 5.53 -10.39
N ILE A 177 -2.29 6.08 -10.90
CA ILE A 177 -1.83 7.42 -10.53
C ILE A 177 -2.88 8.47 -10.92
N LYS A 178 -3.41 8.42 -12.14
CA LYS A 178 -4.52 9.30 -12.58
C LYS A 178 -5.76 9.13 -11.70
N PHE A 179 -6.09 7.90 -11.35
CA PHE A 179 -7.19 7.60 -10.44
C PHE A 179 -6.98 8.23 -9.07
N PHE A 180 -5.78 8.16 -8.50
CA PHE A 180 -5.46 8.76 -7.21
C PHE A 180 -5.71 10.27 -7.21
N PHE A 181 -5.17 10.99 -8.18
CA PHE A 181 -5.37 12.45 -8.25
C PHE A 181 -6.83 12.83 -8.55
N LYS A 182 -7.55 12.04 -9.33
CA LYS A 182 -8.99 12.23 -9.57
C LYS A 182 -9.84 12.04 -8.31
N LEU A 183 -9.43 11.23 -7.35
CA LEU A 183 -10.14 11.10 -6.07
C LEU A 183 -10.20 12.43 -5.32
N ASN A 184 -9.21 13.32 -5.49
CA ASN A 184 -9.22 14.66 -4.89
C ASN A 184 -10.40 15.52 -5.36
N GLU A 185 -10.90 15.35 -6.57
CA GLU A 185 -12.09 16.05 -7.08
C GLU A 185 -13.36 15.63 -6.34
N LYS A 186 -13.42 14.39 -5.86
CA LYS A 186 -14.59 13.81 -5.19
C LYS A 186 -14.53 13.94 -3.66
N MET A 187 -13.32 13.95 -3.12
CA MET A 187 -13.07 14.10 -1.70
C MET A 187 -11.82 14.95 -1.52
N SER A 188 -12.00 16.25 -1.33
CA SER A 188 -10.92 17.23 -1.22
C SER A 188 -9.83 16.79 -0.24
N PHE A 189 -8.61 16.56 -0.74
CA PHE A 189 -7.48 16.17 0.10
C PHE A 189 -7.10 17.28 1.10
N ALA A 190 -7.31 18.55 0.74
CA ALA A 190 -7.13 19.67 1.66
C ALA A 190 -8.09 19.60 2.84
N GLN A 191 -9.38 19.39 2.56
CA GLN A 191 -10.41 19.39 3.60
C GLN A 191 -10.33 18.18 4.53
N TYR A 192 -10.07 16.99 3.99
CA TYR A 192 -10.15 15.74 4.75
C TYR A 192 -8.80 15.28 5.33
N PHE A 193 -7.69 15.66 4.69
CA PHE A 193 -6.35 15.20 5.05
C PHE A 193 -5.37 16.33 5.35
N GLY A 194 -5.78 17.59 5.14
CA GLY A 194 -4.90 18.75 5.30
C GLY A 194 -3.75 18.74 4.28
N ILE A 195 -4.01 18.25 3.07
CA ILE A 195 -3.05 18.20 1.96
C ILE A 195 -3.47 19.25 0.92
N GLU A 196 -2.88 20.44 1.00
CA GLU A 196 -3.20 21.52 0.07
C GLU A 196 -2.50 21.34 -1.26
N ASP A 197 -3.26 21.55 -2.34
CA ASP A 197 -2.70 21.59 -3.69
C ASP A 197 -2.30 23.02 -4.06
N ASN A 198 -1.12 23.42 -3.72
CA ASN A 198 -0.54 24.71 -4.12
C ASN A 198 0.00 24.70 -5.57
N GLY A 199 -0.65 23.95 -6.47
CA GLY A 199 -0.17 23.68 -7.83
C GLY A 199 0.89 22.58 -7.88
N ALA A 200 1.05 21.83 -6.78
CA ALA A 200 2.05 20.77 -6.67
C ALA A 200 1.56 19.43 -7.25
N PHE A 201 0.24 19.16 -7.23
CA PHE A 201 -0.28 17.85 -7.64
C PHE A 201 0.00 17.50 -9.09
N ALA A 202 -0.08 18.47 -10.01
CA ALA A 202 0.28 18.24 -11.40
C ALA A 202 1.75 17.80 -11.55
N LYS A 203 2.66 18.40 -10.75
CA LYS A 203 4.06 18.01 -10.73
C LYS A 203 4.27 16.64 -10.06
N TYR A 204 3.51 16.32 -9.01
CA TYR A 204 3.58 15.02 -8.36
C TYR A 204 3.10 13.91 -9.31
N GLU A 205 2.02 14.17 -10.05
CA GLU A 205 1.53 13.24 -11.07
C GLU A 205 2.56 13.01 -12.17
N GLU A 206 3.19 14.08 -12.68
CA GLU A 206 4.26 14.03 -13.67
C GLU A 206 5.44 13.19 -13.15
N VAL A 207 5.97 13.50 -11.97
CA VAL A 207 7.09 12.78 -11.34
C VAL A 207 6.77 11.30 -11.15
N LEU A 208 5.54 10.94 -10.81
CA LEU A 208 5.14 9.55 -10.62
C LEU A 208 5.03 8.78 -11.94
N ILE A 209 4.70 9.45 -13.04
CA ILE A 209 4.45 8.79 -14.34
C ILE A 209 5.70 8.75 -15.23
N GLU A 210 6.53 9.79 -15.19
CA GLU A 210 7.62 10.04 -16.16
C GLU A 210 8.56 8.84 -16.35
N ASP A 211 9.05 8.26 -15.25
CA ASP A 211 10.05 7.19 -15.28
C ASP A 211 9.49 5.82 -14.84
N ALA A 212 8.19 5.59 -15.02
CA ALA A 212 7.53 4.37 -14.55
C ALA A 212 8.19 3.05 -15.07
N GLU A 213 8.69 3.06 -16.30
CA GLU A 213 9.40 1.92 -16.88
C GLU A 213 10.76 1.69 -16.19
N GLN A 214 11.50 2.77 -15.95
CA GLN A 214 12.78 2.71 -15.26
C GLN A 214 12.60 2.28 -13.79
N ASP A 215 11.55 2.77 -13.14
CA ASP A 215 11.20 2.37 -11.77
C ASP A 215 10.87 0.88 -11.70
N PHE A 216 10.06 0.38 -12.64
CA PHE A 216 9.74 -1.04 -12.74
C PHE A 216 11.00 -1.87 -12.92
N ALA A 217 11.87 -1.52 -13.89
CA ALA A 217 13.10 -2.24 -14.19
C ALA A 217 14.08 -2.23 -12.99
N THR A 218 14.17 -1.10 -12.28
CA THR A 218 15.04 -0.97 -11.11
C THR A 218 14.59 -1.89 -9.98
N VAL A 219 13.31 -1.83 -9.62
CA VAL A 219 12.75 -2.66 -8.54
C VAL A 219 12.81 -4.15 -8.91
N LEU A 220 12.50 -4.51 -10.15
CA LEU A 220 12.63 -5.89 -10.65
C LEU A 220 14.08 -6.38 -10.51
N GLY A 221 15.06 -5.56 -10.94
CA GLY A 221 16.47 -5.91 -10.85
C GLY A 221 16.97 -6.06 -9.40
N GLU A 222 16.45 -5.27 -8.46
CA GLU A 222 16.76 -5.42 -7.04
C GLU A 222 16.18 -6.72 -6.47
N ARG A 223 14.94 -7.03 -6.81
CA ARG A 223 14.28 -8.28 -6.39
C ARG A 223 15.02 -9.51 -6.89
N LEU A 224 15.42 -9.53 -8.15
CA LEU A 224 16.09 -10.67 -8.76
C LEU A 224 17.51 -10.92 -8.22
N LYS A 225 18.19 -9.92 -7.66
CA LYS A 225 19.53 -10.09 -7.07
C LYS A 225 19.55 -11.01 -5.84
N ASP A 226 18.47 -11.02 -5.07
CA ASP A 226 18.39 -11.73 -3.80
C ASP A 226 17.85 -13.17 -3.95
N PHE A 227 17.43 -13.56 -5.15
CA PHE A 227 16.74 -14.82 -5.39
C PHE A 227 17.47 -15.73 -6.38
N GLN A 228 17.33 -17.04 -6.18
CA GLN A 228 17.81 -18.06 -7.11
C GLN A 228 16.74 -18.38 -8.15
N GLN A 229 17.12 -18.91 -9.31
CA GLN A 229 16.22 -19.20 -10.44
C GLN A 229 14.96 -20.01 -10.10
N LYS A 230 15.01 -20.82 -9.03
CA LYS A 230 13.90 -21.67 -8.59
C LYS A 230 13.01 -21.03 -7.52
N ASP A 231 13.38 -19.85 -7.03
CA ASP A 231 12.57 -19.15 -6.06
C ASP A 231 11.29 -18.62 -6.73
N SER A 232 10.21 -18.60 -5.98
CA SER A 232 8.92 -18.11 -6.43
C SER A 232 8.56 -16.81 -5.73
N PHE A 233 7.94 -15.91 -6.49
CA PHE A 233 7.49 -14.62 -6.02
C PHE A 233 5.97 -14.63 -5.86
N GLU A 234 5.52 -14.13 -4.73
CA GLU A 234 4.10 -13.91 -4.45
C GLU A 234 3.71 -12.42 -4.58
N ASP A 235 4.68 -11.58 -4.94
CA ASP A 235 4.49 -10.14 -5.09
C ASP A 235 3.69 -9.80 -6.34
N SER A 236 2.85 -8.78 -6.26
CA SER A 236 2.20 -8.24 -7.44
C SER A 236 3.11 -7.29 -8.19
N LEU A 237 3.25 -7.49 -9.50
CA LEU A 237 4.03 -6.62 -10.38
C LEU A 237 3.53 -5.17 -10.39
N PHE A 238 2.25 -4.95 -10.06
CA PHE A 238 1.66 -3.62 -9.90
C PHE A 238 2.43 -2.71 -8.93
N PHE A 239 3.02 -3.30 -7.88
CA PHE A 239 3.74 -2.53 -6.86
C PHE A 239 5.18 -2.18 -7.26
N TYR A 240 5.73 -2.72 -8.35
CA TYR A 240 7.11 -2.46 -8.76
C TYR A 240 7.31 -1.01 -9.23
N PRO A 241 6.57 -0.50 -10.24
CA PRO A 241 6.68 0.91 -10.63
C PRO A 241 6.21 1.86 -9.51
N LEU A 242 5.25 1.44 -8.70
CA LEU A 242 4.78 2.24 -7.55
C LEU A 242 5.90 2.45 -6.53
N SER A 243 6.66 1.41 -6.19
CA SER A 243 7.76 1.53 -5.23
C SER A 243 8.81 2.52 -5.70
N GLY A 244 9.26 2.44 -6.96
CA GLY A 244 10.20 3.39 -7.54
C GLY A 244 9.64 4.81 -7.57
N GLY A 245 8.40 4.98 -8.05
CA GLY A 245 7.72 6.27 -8.10
C GLY A 245 7.56 6.93 -6.72
N ILE A 246 7.25 6.16 -5.67
CA ILE A 246 7.19 6.66 -4.30
C ILE A 246 8.56 7.17 -3.83
N PHE A 247 9.66 6.46 -4.12
CA PHE A 247 11.00 6.91 -3.78
C PHE A 247 11.36 8.21 -4.49
N ARG A 248 11.05 8.34 -5.78
CA ARG A 248 11.26 9.59 -6.53
C ARG A 248 10.40 10.74 -5.99
N LEU A 249 9.13 10.49 -5.74
CA LEU A 249 8.25 11.49 -5.15
C LEU A 249 8.79 11.97 -3.81
N ALA A 250 9.18 11.06 -2.92
CA ALA A 250 9.76 11.40 -1.63
C ALA A 250 11.03 12.26 -1.77
N ALA A 251 11.89 11.94 -2.73
CA ALA A 251 13.09 12.74 -3.03
C ALA A 251 12.75 14.12 -3.64
N PHE A 252 11.70 14.19 -4.47
CA PHE A 252 11.26 15.44 -5.10
C PHE A 252 10.68 16.44 -4.08
N ILE A 253 9.98 15.93 -3.05
CA ILE A 253 9.32 16.76 -2.03
C ILE A 253 10.19 17.03 -0.80
N SER A 254 11.38 16.43 -0.68
CA SER A 254 12.35 16.63 0.41
C SER A 254 13.14 17.91 0.23
#